data_ab7df5ddb5391414cae850acbfddf279
#
_entry.id   ab7df5ddb5391414cae850acbfddf279
#
_cell.length_a   1.000
_cell.length_b   1.000
_cell.length_c   1.000
_cell.angle_alpha   90.00
_cell.angle_beta   90.00
_cell.angle_gamma   90.00
#
_symmetry.space_group_name_H-M   'P 1'
#
loop_
_entity.id
_entity.type
_entity.pdbx_description
1 polymer ?
#
loop_
_entity_poly.entity_id
_entity_poly.type
_entity_poly.pdbx_seq_one_letter_code
_entity_poly.pdbx_strand_id
1 'polypeptide(L)'
;DRAIAATQAHLESLRLANGHWEGHLSSSALSTATAIVALSLVDREKHAAFIQTGAQWLCDHQNADGGWGDTTLSKSNLSTTLLCWSALHGARMPPSASHPGVRTPTSAISSADTWITTQVGSLEPKAIARAVVLRYGKDKTFSVPILMLCTLCGTLGKDGWRHVIALPFELAALPRTWFGTIGLPVVSYALPALIAIGHARFKNAPPAWWNPLRWIRALTWPRIRPMLQTLQPGSGGYLEATPLTSFVTMALAGAGQLDHPCLPLAVEFLRNFMREDGSWPIDTNLATWGTTLSIRALPHSFPSPSALRPWLLAQQYHETHPFTNAPPGGWAWTDLPGGVPDADDTSSALIALRITMLDSPQSTRRSTEAQTAAPLCPSVSSVSSVVDPHVVPGITWLLNLQNRDGGIPTFCRGWGALPFDRSTPEITAHALFAWWTWHDELPPALQTRIVQATQRALRYLKASQTPEHAWIPLWFGNEHTPDENNPVFGTAQVINHLSGTAQLAAQARDLIQTGLTYLHTAQKPDGSFGGDRNAPSTIEETAVALQALSHRSADALIRIQQATQWLLSTTAHGTRFPPAPIGLYFARLWYHERLYPVIWTLGALHAARHALLREKH
;
A
#
# COMPACT_ATOMS: atom_id res chain seq x y z
N ASP A 1 17.34 17.62 -19.97
CA ASP A 1 18.07 18.18 -18.84
C ASP A 1 17.23 19.21 -18.05
N ARG A 2 16.61 20.21 -18.70
CA ARG A 2 15.79 21.23 -17.99
C ARG A 2 14.63 20.59 -17.20
N ALA A 3 13.92 19.64 -17.79
CA ALA A 3 12.81 18.96 -17.13
C ALA A 3 13.28 18.12 -15.95
N ILE A 4 14.44 17.45 -16.06
CA ILE A 4 15.07 16.74 -14.93
C ILE A 4 15.33 17.71 -13.77
N ALA A 5 15.98 18.83 -14.06
CA ALA A 5 16.28 19.84 -13.04
C ALA A 5 15.01 20.42 -12.39
N ALA A 6 13.96 20.68 -13.18
CA ALA A 6 12.68 21.19 -12.67
C ALA A 6 11.97 20.15 -11.80
N THR A 7 11.93 18.87 -12.25
CA THR A 7 11.32 17.76 -11.48
C THR A 7 12.07 17.52 -10.17
N GLN A 8 13.41 17.56 -10.22
CA GLN A 8 14.24 17.43 -9.03
C GLN A 8 13.97 18.57 -8.04
N ALA A 9 14.00 19.83 -8.49
CA ALA A 9 13.71 20.99 -7.65
C ALA A 9 12.31 20.91 -7.03
N HIS A 10 11.32 20.40 -7.80
CA HIS A 10 9.98 20.17 -7.27
C HIS A 10 9.97 19.08 -6.18
N LEU A 11 10.64 17.95 -6.39
CA LEU A 11 10.75 16.90 -5.38
C LEU A 11 11.43 17.41 -4.11
N GLU A 12 12.50 18.19 -4.25
CA GLU A 12 13.21 18.82 -3.12
C GLU A 12 12.32 19.80 -2.35
N SER A 13 11.48 20.57 -3.04
CA SER A 13 10.53 21.50 -2.39
C SER A 13 9.47 20.81 -1.53
N LEU A 14 9.23 19.51 -1.75
CA LEU A 14 8.31 18.68 -0.97
C LEU A 14 8.99 18.00 0.23
N ARG A 15 10.29 18.19 0.40
CA ARG A 15 11.07 17.61 1.49
C ARG A 15 10.80 18.37 2.79
N LEU A 16 10.59 17.62 3.88
CA LEU A 16 10.39 18.21 5.19
C LEU A 16 11.69 18.76 5.79
N ALA A 17 11.56 19.65 6.78
CA ALA A 17 12.70 20.27 7.45
C ALA A 17 13.65 19.26 8.14
N ASN A 18 13.12 18.12 8.59
CA ASN A 18 13.88 17.00 9.17
C ASN A 18 14.56 16.10 8.12
N GLY A 19 14.35 16.37 6.83
CA GLY A 19 15.10 15.81 5.73
C GLY A 19 14.46 14.67 4.95
N HIS A 20 13.39 14.04 5.44
CA HIS A 20 12.66 12.99 4.71
C HIS A 20 11.43 13.54 3.96
N TRP A 21 10.73 12.67 3.22
CA TRP A 21 9.48 12.99 2.53
C TRP A 21 8.34 12.21 3.15
N GLU A 22 7.31 12.92 3.59
CA GLU A 22 6.11 12.32 4.14
C GLU A 22 5.06 12.02 3.05
N GLY A 23 5.05 12.85 2.01
CA GLY A 23 4.05 12.77 0.95
C GLY A 23 2.70 13.38 1.34
N HIS A 24 1.69 13.07 0.54
CA HIS A 24 0.32 13.48 0.79
C HIS A 24 -0.66 12.53 0.08
N LEU A 25 -1.23 11.62 0.85
CA LEU A 25 -2.29 10.73 0.39
C LEU A 25 -3.57 11.51 0.07
N SER A 26 -4.35 11.02 -0.88
CA SER A 26 -5.62 11.62 -1.27
C SER A 26 -6.64 11.64 -0.13
N SER A 27 -7.54 12.61 -0.15
CA SER A 27 -8.79 12.55 0.60
C SER A 27 -9.62 11.35 0.14
N SER A 28 -10.25 10.63 1.08
CA SER A 28 -10.94 9.37 0.81
C SER A 28 -12.41 9.44 1.28
N ALA A 29 -13.35 9.23 0.36
CA ALA A 29 -14.75 9.16 0.70
C ALA A 29 -15.07 7.94 1.59
N LEU A 30 -14.39 6.81 1.35
CA LEU A 30 -14.47 5.61 2.18
C LEU A 30 -14.05 5.91 3.63
N SER A 31 -12.89 6.54 3.80
CA SER A 31 -12.34 6.87 5.12
C SER A 31 -13.22 7.88 5.85
N THR A 32 -13.68 8.92 5.15
CA THR A 32 -14.59 9.93 5.69
C THR A 32 -15.90 9.30 6.16
N ALA A 33 -16.50 8.42 5.35
CA ALA A 33 -17.73 7.72 5.71
C ALA A 33 -17.54 6.84 6.97
N THR A 34 -16.44 6.10 7.06
CA THR A 34 -16.16 5.23 8.23
C THR A 34 -15.89 6.04 9.48
N ALA A 35 -15.15 7.16 9.38
CA ALA A 35 -14.82 8.02 10.52
C ALA A 35 -16.07 8.68 11.11
N ILE A 36 -16.96 9.25 10.29
CA ILE A 36 -18.19 9.89 10.80
C ILE A 36 -19.13 8.88 11.45
N VAL A 37 -19.21 7.63 10.97
CA VAL A 37 -20.01 6.58 11.61
C VAL A 37 -19.40 6.19 12.95
N ALA A 38 -18.08 5.99 13.02
CA ALA A 38 -17.39 5.64 14.25
C ALA A 38 -17.60 6.72 15.33
N LEU A 39 -17.37 7.98 15.00
CA LEU A 39 -17.59 9.12 15.90
C LEU A 39 -19.05 9.24 16.35
N SER A 40 -20.01 9.02 15.42
CA SER A 40 -21.46 9.07 15.71
C SER A 40 -21.91 8.00 16.70
N LEU A 41 -21.30 6.81 16.67
CA LEU A 41 -21.66 5.70 17.54
C LEU A 41 -21.03 5.81 18.93
N VAL A 42 -19.88 6.50 19.03
CA VAL A 42 -19.23 6.74 20.34
C VAL A 42 -19.93 7.85 21.11
N ASP A 43 -20.06 9.02 20.53
CA ASP A 43 -20.75 10.16 21.12
C ASP A 43 -21.10 11.21 20.06
N ARG A 44 -22.32 11.15 19.59
CA ARG A 44 -22.81 12.02 18.50
C ARG A 44 -22.77 13.50 18.85
N GLU A 45 -23.15 13.85 20.06
CA GLU A 45 -23.26 15.27 20.47
C GLU A 45 -21.87 15.87 20.62
N LYS A 46 -20.96 15.16 21.30
CA LYS A 46 -19.58 15.58 21.50
C LYS A 46 -18.80 15.75 20.20
N HIS A 47 -19.10 14.93 19.19
CA HIS A 47 -18.40 14.93 17.90
C HIS A 47 -19.21 15.55 16.76
N ALA A 48 -20.29 16.28 17.06
CA ALA A 48 -21.22 16.82 16.07
C ALA A 48 -20.53 17.64 14.97
N ALA A 49 -19.58 18.49 15.32
CA ALA A 49 -18.84 19.31 14.34
C ALA A 49 -18.08 18.44 13.33
N PHE A 50 -17.33 17.43 13.77
CA PHE A 50 -16.59 16.51 12.90
C PHE A 50 -17.53 15.74 11.97
N ILE A 51 -18.65 15.25 12.53
CA ILE A 51 -19.65 14.49 11.78
C ILE A 51 -20.31 15.37 10.70
N GLN A 52 -20.65 16.60 11.04
CA GLN A 52 -21.28 17.55 10.10
C GLN A 52 -20.34 17.93 8.97
N THR A 53 -19.11 18.30 9.29
CA THR A 53 -18.11 18.68 8.29
C THR A 53 -17.79 17.53 7.34
N GLY A 54 -17.57 16.30 7.89
CA GLY A 54 -17.33 15.13 7.04
C GLY A 54 -18.54 14.72 6.20
N ALA A 55 -19.76 14.81 6.73
CA ALA A 55 -20.97 14.53 5.97
C ALA A 55 -21.19 15.56 4.84
N GLN A 56 -20.91 16.84 5.09
CA GLN A 56 -20.96 17.86 4.04
C GLN A 56 -19.92 17.59 2.96
N TRP A 57 -18.67 17.25 3.36
CA TRP A 57 -17.63 16.88 2.40
C TRP A 57 -18.07 15.72 1.49
N LEU A 58 -18.71 14.68 2.04
CA LEU A 58 -19.27 13.58 1.24
C LEU A 58 -20.33 14.07 0.24
N CYS A 59 -21.21 14.99 0.63
CA CYS A 59 -22.21 15.55 -0.27
C CYS A 59 -21.57 16.34 -1.41
N ASP A 60 -20.53 17.13 -1.13
CA ASP A 60 -19.86 18.00 -2.09
C ASP A 60 -18.98 17.20 -3.08
N HIS A 61 -18.55 15.99 -2.69
CA HIS A 61 -17.68 15.13 -3.50
C HIS A 61 -18.38 13.86 -4.04
N GLN A 62 -19.72 13.86 -4.09
CA GLN A 62 -20.47 12.84 -4.80
C GLN A 62 -20.25 12.99 -6.31
N ASN A 63 -19.91 11.89 -6.99
CA ASN A 63 -19.73 11.88 -8.43
C ASN A 63 -21.03 12.25 -9.18
N ALA A 64 -20.90 12.67 -10.44
CA ALA A 64 -22.03 13.10 -11.26
C ALA A 64 -23.06 11.98 -11.51
N ASP A 65 -22.63 10.70 -11.44
CA ASP A 65 -23.49 9.53 -11.58
C ASP A 65 -24.29 9.18 -10.32
N GLY A 66 -24.06 9.89 -9.20
CA GLY A 66 -24.75 9.69 -7.92
C GLY A 66 -24.06 8.71 -6.97
N GLY A 67 -22.94 8.09 -7.37
CA GLY A 67 -22.10 7.25 -6.51
C GLY A 67 -20.91 7.98 -5.91
N TRP A 68 -20.02 7.25 -5.24
CA TRP A 68 -18.72 7.71 -4.77
C TRP A 68 -17.62 6.76 -5.19
N GLY A 69 -16.48 7.32 -5.60
CA GLY A 69 -15.20 6.64 -5.68
C GLY A 69 -14.44 6.74 -4.35
N ASP A 70 -13.36 5.98 -4.21
CA ASP A 70 -12.56 6.00 -3.00
C ASP A 70 -11.84 7.35 -2.82
N THR A 71 -11.42 7.96 -3.93
CA THR A 71 -10.84 9.30 -3.98
C THR A 71 -11.71 10.25 -4.81
N THR A 72 -11.41 11.54 -4.78
CA THR A 72 -12.09 12.56 -5.60
C THR A 72 -11.83 12.40 -7.11
N LEU A 73 -10.87 11.57 -7.51
CA LEU A 73 -10.53 11.26 -8.91
C LEU A 73 -11.02 9.87 -9.34
N SER A 74 -11.46 9.04 -8.41
CA SER A 74 -11.90 7.67 -8.68
C SER A 74 -13.33 7.63 -9.24
N LYS A 75 -13.58 6.67 -10.13
CA LYS A 75 -14.94 6.34 -10.54
C LYS A 75 -15.76 5.76 -9.38
N SER A 76 -17.07 5.91 -9.45
CA SER A 76 -17.98 5.35 -8.45
C SER A 76 -17.85 3.84 -8.37
N ASN A 77 -17.79 3.32 -7.14
CA ASN A 77 -17.77 1.89 -6.88
C ASN A 77 -18.78 1.48 -5.79
N LEU A 78 -19.18 0.22 -5.82
CA LEU A 78 -20.24 -0.28 -4.93
C LEU A 78 -19.88 -0.14 -3.45
N SER A 79 -18.65 -0.44 -3.08
CA SER A 79 -18.21 -0.47 -1.68
C SER A 79 -18.25 0.91 -1.05
N THR A 80 -17.61 1.88 -1.68
CA THR A 80 -17.53 3.25 -1.19
C THR A 80 -18.90 3.93 -1.25
N THR A 81 -19.67 3.69 -2.33
CA THR A 81 -21.04 4.22 -2.42
C THR A 81 -21.92 3.71 -1.28
N LEU A 82 -21.88 2.40 -0.95
CA LEU A 82 -22.64 1.86 0.18
C LEU A 82 -22.19 2.41 1.54
N LEU A 83 -20.88 2.62 1.73
CA LEU A 83 -20.36 3.22 2.95
C LEU A 83 -20.81 4.66 3.12
N CYS A 84 -20.68 5.50 2.07
CA CYS A 84 -21.10 6.90 2.10
C CYS A 84 -22.61 7.04 2.26
N TRP A 85 -23.38 6.28 1.49
CA TRP A 85 -24.84 6.23 1.58
C TRP A 85 -25.32 5.84 2.98
N SER A 86 -24.74 4.78 3.56
CA SER A 86 -25.08 4.34 4.92
C SER A 86 -24.63 5.35 5.97
N ALA A 87 -23.47 5.97 5.80
CA ALA A 87 -22.98 6.99 6.72
C ALA A 87 -23.89 8.22 6.76
N LEU A 88 -24.37 8.71 5.61
CA LEU A 88 -25.30 9.82 5.53
C LEU A 88 -26.65 9.47 6.17
N HIS A 89 -27.16 8.26 6.00
CA HIS A 89 -28.34 7.76 6.72
C HIS A 89 -28.11 7.70 8.23
N GLY A 90 -26.96 7.17 8.66
CA GLY A 90 -26.58 7.01 10.07
C GLY A 90 -26.31 8.34 10.76
N ALA A 91 -25.76 9.33 10.07
CA ALA A 91 -25.43 10.64 10.63
C ALA A 91 -26.67 11.44 11.08
N ARG A 92 -27.86 11.13 10.56
CA ARG A 92 -29.15 11.82 10.92
C ARG A 92 -28.98 13.34 11.01
N MET A 93 -28.40 13.93 9.97
CA MET A 93 -28.18 15.37 9.90
C MET A 93 -29.50 16.12 10.04
N PRO A 94 -29.57 17.21 10.83
CA PRO A 94 -30.71 18.10 10.77
C PRO A 94 -30.85 18.62 9.34
N PRO A 95 -32.09 18.89 8.86
CA PRO A 95 -32.30 19.50 7.55
C PRO A 95 -31.52 20.82 7.52
N SER A 96 -30.45 20.87 6.71
CA SER A 96 -29.71 22.12 6.53
C SER A 96 -30.59 23.09 5.72
N ALA A 97 -30.54 24.37 6.07
CA ALA A 97 -31.15 25.42 5.25
C ALA A 97 -30.51 25.29 3.83
N SER A 98 -31.33 24.94 2.86
CA SER A 98 -30.88 24.76 1.48
C SER A 98 -30.48 26.12 0.89
N HIS A 99 -29.19 26.37 0.80
CA HIS A 99 -28.70 27.43 -0.08
C HIS A 99 -28.72 26.94 -1.53
N PRO A 100 -29.15 27.76 -2.50
CA PRO A 100 -29.10 27.37 -3.91
C PRO A 100 -27.68 26.93 -4.32
N GLY A 101 -27.55 25.72 -4.86
CA GLY A 101 -26.30 25.18 -5.33
C GLY A 101 -25.54 24.29 -4.34
N VAL A 102 -25.94 24.18 -3.07
CA VAL A 102 -25.29 23.27 -2.08
C VAL A 102 -26.04 21.93 -2.07
N ARG A 103 -25.31 20.83 -2.26
CA ARG A 103 -25.86 19.48 -2.12
C ARG A 103 -26.17 19.18 -0.65
N THR A 104 -27.38 18.73 -0.40
CA THR A 104 -27.82 18.33 0.94
C THR A 104 -27.69 16.82 1.13
N PRO A 105 -27.55 16.32 2.36
CA PRO A 105 -27.55 14.88 2.62
C PRO A 105 -28.75 14.15 2.00
N THR A 106 -29.94 14.75 2.03
CA THR A 106 -31.17 14.17 1.43
C THR A 106 -31.03 14.00 -0.09
N SER A 107 -30.51 15.01 -0.79
CA SER A 107 -30.32 14.94 -2.25
C SER A 107 -29.23 13.94 -2.62
N ALA A 108 -28.14 13.88 -1.84
CA ALA A 108 -27.05 12.93 -2.05
C ALA A 108 -27.52 11.47 -1.83
N ILE A 109 -28.31 11.23 -0.79
CA ILE A 109 -28.91 9.91 -0.53
C ILE A 109 -29.81 9.49 -1.71
N SER A 110 -30.71 10.37 -2.18
CA SER A 110 -31.62 10.07 -3.31
C SER A 110 -30.86 9.72 -4.60
N SER A 111 -29.76 10.43 -4.89
CA SER A 111 -28.90 10.12 -6.03
C SER A 111 -28.23 8.76 -5.86
N ALA A 112 -27.75 8.43 -4.66
CA ALA A 112 -27.15 7.15 -4.33
C ALA A 112 -28.17 5.99 -4.41
N ASP A 113 -29.41 6.19 -3.97
CA ASP A 113 -30.50 5.22 -4.12
C ASP A 113 -30.67 4.82 -5.59
N THR A 114 -30.67 5.80 -6.48
CA THR A 114 -30.77 5.57 -7.93
C THR A 114 -29.56 4.81 -8.45
N TRP A 115 -28.36 5.24 -8.07
CA TRP A 115 -27.10 4.57 -8.48
C TRP A 115 -27.03 3.13 -7.99
N ILE A 116 -27.31 2.88 -6.69
CA ILE A 116 -27.32 1.53 -6.10
C ILE A 116 -28.35 0.65 -6.80
N THR A 117 -29.56 1.17 -7.01
CA THR A 117 -30.63 0.43 -7.72
C THR A 117 -30.18 0.05 -9.13
N THR A 118 -29.50 0.93 -9.84
CA THR A 118 -28.96 0.64 -11.18
C THR A 118 -27.89 -0.45 -11.15
N GLN A 119 -27.01 -0.45 -10.14
CA GLN A 119 -25.91 -1.41 -10.04
C GLN A 119 -26.32 -2.76 -9.45
N VAL A 120 -27.22 -2.78 -8.49
CA VAL A 120 -27.60 -3.95 -7.70
C VAL A 120 -28.97 -4.52 -8.12
N GLY A 121 -29.78 -3.72 -8.77
CA GLY A 121 -31.16 -4.03 -9.17
C GLY A 121 -32.21 -3.73 -8.10
N SER A 122 -31.81 -3.49 -6.83
CA SER A 122 -32.74 -3.25 -5.73
C SER A 122 -32.02 -2.66 -4.51
N LEU A 123 -32.75 -1.88 -3.69
CA LEU A 123 -32.29 -1.45 -2.36
C LEU A 123 -32.59 -2.45 -1.24
N GLU A 124 -33.13 -3.61 -1.59
CA GLU A 124 -33.41 -4.64 -0.58
C GLU A 124 -32.13 -5.14 0.11
N PRO A 125 -32.13 -5.30 1.45
CA PRO A 125 -30.98 -5.75 2.22
C PRO A 125 -30.30 -7.02 1.69
N LYS A 126 -31.09 -8.00 1.22
CA LYS A 126 -30.56 -9.25 0.64
C LYS A 126 -29.83 -9.02 -0.68
N ALA A 127 -30.35 -8.13 -1.54
CA ALA A 127 -29.73 -7.81 -2.82
C ALA A 127 -28.40 -7.08 -2.60
N ILE A 128 -28.36 -6.08 -1.72
CA ILE A 128 -27.15 -5.34 -1.34
C ILE A 128 -26.11 -6.30 -0.74
N ALA A 129 -26.48 -7.12 0.24
CA ALA A 129 -25.55 -8.05 0.88
C ALA A 129 -24.97 -9.05 -0.12
N ARG A 130 -25.79 -9.57 -1.05
CA ARG A 130 -25.34 -10.47 -2.12
C ARG A 130 -24.35 -9.78 -3.05
N ALA A 131 -24.62 -8.55 -3.45
CA ALA A 131 -23.74 -7.77 -4.33
C ALA A 131 -22.36 -7.53 -3.69
N VAL A 132 -22.32 -7.15 -2.40
CA VAL A 132 -21.06 -7.01 -1.65
C VAL A 132 -20.29 -8.32 -1.60
N VAL A 133 -20.95 -9.44 -1.28
CA VAL A 133 -20.30 -10.76 -1.22
C VAL A 133 -19.78 -11.19 -2.60
N LEU A 134 -20.50 -10.90 -3.67
CA LEU A 134 -20.06 -11.22 -5.04
C LEU A 134 -18.83 -10.40 -5.45
N ARG A 135 -18.77 -9.11 -5.09
CA ARG A 135 -17.63 -8.25 -5.41
C ARG A 135 -16.30 -8.75 -4.81
N TYR A 136 -16.34 -9.25 -3.57
CA TYR A 136 -15.15 -9.70 -2.86
C TYR A 136 -14.95 -11.23 -2.89
N GLY A 137 -15.93 -11.99 -3.35
CA GLY A 137 -15.84 -13.43 -3.48
C GLY A 137 -15.53 -14.13 -2.15
N LYS A 138 -14.38 -14.83 -2.10
CA LYS A 138 -13.93 -15.54 -0.89
C LYS A 138 -13.29 -14.62 0.15
N ASP A 139 -12.89 -13.41 -0.24
CA ASP A 139 -12.27 -12.45 0.67
C ASP A 139 -13.31 -11.84 1.62
N LYS A 140 -13.08 -12.02 2.92
CA LYS A 140 -13.95 -11.52 3.99
C LYS A 140 -13.41 -10.24 4.64
N THR A 141 -12.21 -9.84 4.28
CA THR A 141 -11.50 -8.71 4.91
C THR A 141 -12.25 -7.40 4.77
N PHE A 142 -12.90 -7.19 3.61
CA PHE A 142 -13.67 -5.97 3.34
C PHE A 142 -15.18 -6.18 3.34
N SER A 143 -15.68 -7.32 2.84
CA SER A 143 -17.12 -7.57 2.76
C SER A 143 -17.79 -7.53 4.15
N VAL A 144 -17.13 -8.06 5.18
CA VAL A 144 -17.68 -8.11 6.53
C VAL A 144 -17.74 -6.73 7.20
N PRO A 145 -16.69 -5.89 7.19
CA PRO A 145 -16.75 -4.53 7.71
C PRO A 145 -17.80 -3.66 7.01
N ILE A 146 -17.91 -3.73 5.68
CA ILE A 146 -18.91 -2.97 4.91
C ILE A 146 -20.35 -3.34 5.35
N LEU A 147 -20.65 -4.65 5.42
CA LEU A 147 -21.97 -5.11 5.85
C LEU A 147 -22.26 -4.76 7.31
N MET A 148 -21.24 -4.76 8.18
CA MET A 148 -21.39 -4.30 9.56
C MET A 148 -21.76 -2.81 9.62
N LEU A 149 -21.03 -1.95 8.92
CA LEU A 149 -21.32 -0.50 8.90
C LEU A 149 -22.74 -0.25 8.39
N CYS A 150 -23.15 -0.85 7.27
CA CYS A 150 -24.51 -0.75 6.75
C CYS A 150 -25.56 -1.21 7.78
N THR A 151 -25.25 -2.25 8.54
CA THR A 151 -26.14 -2.77 9.61
C THR A 151 -26.24 -1.77 10.77
N LEU A 152 -25.12 -1.22 11.22
CA LEU A 152 -25.07 -0.25 12.33
C LEU A 152 -25.79 1.07 11.98
N CYS A 153 -25.72 1.47 10.71
CA CYS A 153 -26.46 2.63 10.20
C CYS A 153 -27.95 2.35 9.92
N GLY A 154 -28.40 1.10 10.02
CA GLY A 154 -29.79 0.70 9.82
C GLY A 154 -30.19 0.46 8.36
N THR A 155 -29.32 0.66 7.39
CA THR A 155 -29.61 0.54 5.95
C THR A 155 -29.87 -0.92 5.51
N LEU A 156 -29.42 -1.93 6.28
CA LEU A 156 -29.77 -3.34 6.09
C LEU A 156 -30.95 -3.80 6.94
N GLY A 157 -31.72 -2.86 7.51
CA GLY A 157 -32.91 -3.17 8.31
C GLY A 157 -32.64 -3.88 9.63
N LYS A 158 -33.71 -4.31 10.29
CA LYS A 158 -33.64 -4.93 11.63
C LYS A 158 -32.86 -6.27 11.66
N ASP A 159 -32.87 -7.00 10.56
CA ASP A 159 -32.20 -8.29 10.41
C ASP A 159 -30.78 -8.18 9.82
N GLY A 160 -30.22 -6.98 9.69
CA GLY A 160 -28.93 -6.71 9.04
C GLY A 160 -27.79 -7.58 9.55
N TRP A 161 -27.75 -7.89 10.85
CA TRP A 161 -26.74 -8.77 11.44
C TRP A 161 -26.74 -10.20 10.91
N ARG A 162 -27.78 -10.65 10.26
CA ARG A 162 -27.81 -11.98 9.58
C ARG A 162 -26.91 -12.01 8.33
N HIS A 163 -26.65 -10.86 7.74
CA HIS A 163 -25.78 -10.71 6.57
C HIS A 163 -24.30 -10.58 6.95
N VAL A 164 -24.00 -10.25 8.22
CA VAL A 164 -22.63 -10.16 8.74
C VAL A 164 -22.17 -11.55 9.18
N ILE A 165 -21.11 -12.07 8.57
CA ILE A 165 -20.57 -13.40 8.88
C ILE A 165 -20.03 -13.42 10.30
N ALA A 166 -20.33 -14.51 11.03
CA ALA A 166 -19.81 -14.73 12.37
C ALA A 166 -18.31 -15.10 12.30
N LEU A 167 -17.46 -14.16 12.62
CA LEU A 167 -16.00 -14.37 12.66
C LEU A 167 -15.62 -15.14 13.95
N PRO A 168 -14.65 -16.07 13.89
CA PRO A 168 -14.25 -16.88 15.03
C PRO A 168 -13.26 -16.14 15.94
N PHE A 169 -13.67 -15.00 16.50
CA PHE A 169 -12.83 -14.15 17.36
C PHE A 169 -12.35 -14.86 18.63
N GLU A 170 -13.05 -15.88 19.07
CA GLU A 170 -12.70 -16.74 20.22
C GLU A 170 -11.33 -17.41 20.05
N LEU A 171 -10.86 -17.62 18.83
CA LEU A 171 -9.54 -18.18 18.53
C LEU A 171 -8.41 -17.25 18.98
N ALA A 172 -8.66 -15.94 19.09
CA ALA A 172 -7.68 -14.98 19.59
C ALA A 172 -7.30 -15.20 21.06
N ALA A 173 -8.09 -15.97 21.82
CA ALA A 173 -7.73 -16.36 23.18
C ALA A 173 -6.61 -17.42 23.27
N LEU A 174 -6.26 -18.06 22.14
CA LEU A 174 -5.19 -19.05 22.08
C LEU A 174 -3.81 -18.35 21.94
N PRO A 175 -2.73 -18.97 22.47
CA PRO A 175 -1.39 -18.42 22.33
C PRO A 175 -0.99 -18.21 20.87
N ARG A 176 -0.45 -17.05 20.52
CA ARG A 176 -0.05 -16.72 19.14
C ARG A 176 1.00 -17.68 18.57
N THR A 177 1.90 -18.18 19.44
CA THR A 177 2.94 -19.14 19.06
C THR A 177 2.38 -20.42 18.47
N TRP A 178 1.18 -20.84 18.87
CA TRP A 178 0.54 -22.04 18.31
C TRP A 178 0.20 -21.89 16.84
N PHE A 179 -0.31 -20.71 16.46
CA PHE A 179 -0.63 -20.42 15.06
C PHE A 179 0.62 -20.34 14.18
N GLY A 180 1.72 -19.80 14.71
CA GLY A 180 3.02 -19.80 14.03
C GLY A 180 3.56 -21.22 13.79
N THR A 181 3.43 -22.10 14.79
CA THR A 181 3.92 -23.49 14.71
C THR A 181 3.18 -24.34 13.67
N ILE A 182 1.86 -24.12 13.50
CA ILE A 182 1.06 -24.83 12.49
C ILE A 182 1.07 -24.14 11.12
N GLY A 183 1.95 -23.13 10.92
CA GLY A 183 2.05 -22.40 9.65
C GLY A 183 0.83 -21.55 9.32
N LEU A 184 0.05 -21.19 10.35
CA LEU A 184 -0.93 -20.12 10.33
C LEU A 184 -0.30 -18.91 11.02
N PRO A 185 0.56 -18.14 10.36
CA PRO A 185 0.91 -16.84 10.90
C PRO A 185 -0.42 -16.11 11.03
N VAL A 186 -0.76 -15.77 12.27
CA VAL A 186 -1.94 -14.95 12.54
C VAL A 186 -1.61 -13.59 12.00
N VAL A 187 -1.72 -13.50 10.71
CA VAL A 187 -1.65 -12.25 10.10
C VAL A 187 -2.76 -11.50 10.60
N SER A 188 -2.37 -10.47 11.24
CA SER A 188 -3.37 -9.61 10.90
C SER A 188 -3.15 -8.19 11.30
N TYR A 189 -2.73 -7.46 10.35
CA TYR A 189 -3.16 -6.10 10.22
C TYR A 189 -4.70 -5.98 10.37
N ALA A 190 -5.49 -6.99 9.95
CA ALA A 190 -6.94 -7.02 10.14
C ALA A 190 -7.41 -7.64 11.48
N LEU A 191 -6.53 -8.20 12.31
CA LEU A 191 -6.90 -8.89 13.56
C LEU A 191 -7.73 -8.02 14.51
N PRO A 192 -7.37 -6.74 14.77
CA PRO A 192 -8.18 -5.90 15.64
C PRO A 192 -9.62 -5.74 15.15
N ALA A 193 -9.82 -5.51 13.84
CA ALA A 193 -11.15 -5.41 13.25
C ALA A 193 -11.90 -6.75 13.28
N LEU A 194 -11.23 -7.86 12.96
CA LEU A 194 -11.85 -9.19 13.01
C LEU A 194 -12.34 -9.55 14.42
N ILE A 195 -11.56 -9.24 15.45
CA ILE A 195 -11.94 -9.44 16.86
C ILE A 195 -13.14 -8.55 17.21
N ALA A 196 -13.03 -7.24 16.95
CA ALA A 196 -14.06 -6.28 17.32
C ALA A 196 -15.39 -6.56 16.57
N ILE A 197 -15.34 -6.81 15.26
CA ILE A 197 -16.52 -7.12 14.44
C ILE A 197 -17.13 -8.46 14.84
N GLY A 198 -16.29 -9.49 15.07
CA GLY A 198 -16.75 -10.80 15.54
C GLY A 198 -17.50 -10.69 16.86
N HIS A 199 -16.98 -9.89 17.80
CA HIS A 199 -17.63 -9.62 19.08
C HIS A 199 -18.94 -8.81 18.90
N ALA A 200 -18.95 -7.77 18.05
CA ALA A 200 -20.15 -6.98 17.77
C ALA A 200 -21.26 -7.86 17.17
N ARG A 201 -20.90 -8.73 16.22
CA ARG A 201 -21.83 -9.71 15.64
C ARG A 201 -22.37 -10.68 16.71
N PHE A 202 -21.51 -11.16 17.61
CA PHE A 202 -21.91 -12.06 18.69
C PHE A 202 -22.87 -11.37 19.68
N LYS A 203 -22.62 -10.11 20.04
CA LYS A 203 -23.48 -9.35 20.97
C LYS A 203 -24.86 -9.07 20.40
N ASN A 204 -24.92 -8.67 19.11
CA ASN A 204 -26.17 -8.24 18.49
C ASN A 204 -27.00 -9.38 17.88
N ALA A 205 -26.37 -10.51 17.53
CA ALA A 205 -27.05 -11.71 17.04
C ALA A 205 -26.32 -12.97 17.52
N PRO A 206 -26.43 -13.31 18.81
CA PRO A 206 -25.77 -14.46 19.39
C PRO A 206 -26.31 -15.77 18.80
N PRO A 207 -25.50 -16.84 18.78
CA PRO A 207 -25.97 -18.19 18.50
C PRO A 207 -27.08 -18.61 19.48
N ALA A 208 -27.88 -19.61 19.09
CA ALA A 208 -28.91 -20.16 19.96
C ALA A 208 -28.33 -20.60 21.33
N TRP A 209 -29.14 -20.57 22.38
CA TRP A 209 -28.66 -20.79 23.74
C TRP A 209 -28.05 -22.20 23.96
N TRP A 210 -28.45 -23.20 23.19
CA TRP A 210 -27.89 -24.55 23.23
C TRP A 210 -26.59 -24.73 22.42
N ASN A 211 -26.20 -23.72 21.62
CA ASN A 211 -24.99 -23.79 20.83
C ASN A 211 -23.76 -23.54 21.73
N PRO A 212 -22.80 -24.48 21.84
CA PRO A 212 -21.64 -24.34 22.71
C PRO A 212 -20.77 -23.14 22.38
N LEU A 213 -20.74 -22.70 21.11
CA LEU A 213 -20.00 -21.49 20.69
C LEU A 213 -20.47 -20.24 21.43
N ARG A 214 -21.74 -20.18 21.82
CA ARG A 214 -22.25 -19.05 22.63
C ARG A 214 -21.50 -18.91 23.95
N TRP A 215 -21.31 -20.03 24.63
CA TRP A 215 -20.63 -20.08 25.92
C TRP A 215 -19.12 -19.90 25.78
N ILE A 216 -18.51 -20.53 24.78
CA ILE A 216 -17.08 -20.37 24.49
C ILE A 216 -16.75 -18.89 24.23
N ARG A 217 -17.53 -18.22 23.38
CA ARG A 217 -17.36 -16.78 23.08
C ARG A 217 -17.53 -15.88 24.28
N ALA A 218 -18.52 -16.16 25.13
CA ALA A 218 -18.73 -15.41 26.35
C ALA A 218 -17.57 -15.58 27.34
N LEU A 219 -17.03 -16.79 27.49
CA LEU A 219 -15.94 -17.10 28.41
C LEU A 219 -14.57 -16.59 27.91
N THR A 220 -14.38 -16.51 26.60
CA THR A 220 -13.09 -16.06 26.03
C THR A 220 -12.97 -14.54 25.96
N TRP A 221 -14.09 -13.80 25.85
CA TRP A 221 -14.07 -12.35 25.72
C TRP A 221 -13.27 -11.61 26.80
N PRO A 222 -13.37 -11.93 28.11
CA PRO A 222 -12.56 -11.25 29.13
C PRO A 222 -11.04 -11.35 28.92
N ARG A 223 -10.57 -12.42 28.23
CA ARG A 223 -9.15 -12.57 27.87
C ARG A 223 -8.79 -11.80 26.61
N ILE A 224 -9.72 -11.68 25.68
CA ILE A 224 -9.51 -11.05 24.36
C ILE A 224 -9.63 -9.54 24.47
N ARG A 225 -10.52 -9.04 25.31
CA ARG A 225 -10.75 -7.59 25.50
C ARG A 225 -9.46 -6.79 25.75
N PRO A 226 -8.58 -7.14 26.69
CA PRO A 226 -7.33 -6.41 26.90
C PRO A 226 -6.33 -6.58 25.74
N MET A 227 -6.42 -7.64 24.94
CA MET A 227 -5.55 -7.83 23.79
C MET A 227 -5.71 -6.71 22.75
N LEU A 228 -6.92 -6.22 22.51
CA LEU A 228 -7.13 -5.09 21.59
C LEU A 228 -6.34 -3.85 22.03
N GLN A 229 -6.20 -3.62 23.32
CA GLN A 229 -5.40 -2.52 23.85
C GLN A 229 -3.90 -2.76 23.64
N THR A 230 -3.41 -3.98 23.84
CA THR A 230 -1.99 -4.30 23.59
C THR A 230 -1.62 -4.26 22.10
N LEU A 231 -2.62 -4.37 21.22
CA LEU A 231 -2.45 -4.28 19.77
C LEU A 231 -2.60 -2.84 19.23
N GLN A 232 -3.07 -1.90 20.06
CA GLN A 232 -3.23 -0.51 19.66
C GLN A 232 -1.90 0.22 19.76
N PRO A 233 -1.42 0.86 18.66
CA PRO A 233 -0.24 1.69 18.69
C PRO A 233 -0.40 2.91 19.60
N GLY A 234 0.72 3.53 19.98
CA GLY A 234 0.72 4.76 20.77
C GLY A 234 0.03 5.95 20.10
N SER A 235 -0.04 5.97 18.78
CA SER A 235 -0.82 6.92 17.97
C SER A 235 -2.34 6.78 18.17
N GLY A 236 -2.82 5.62 18.63
CA GLY A 236 -4.23 5.27 18.71
C GLY A 236 -4.80 4.66 17.41
N GLY A 237 -4.10 4.81 16.30
CA GLY A 237 -4.53 4.35 14.97
C GLY A 237 -4.05 2.94 14.66
N TYR A 238 -4.94 1.99 14.52
CA TYR A 238 -4.60 0.65 14.04
C TYR A 238 -4.07 0.73 12.61
N LEU A 239 -2.84 0.32 12.37
CA LEU A 239 -2.09 0.43 11.11
C LEU A 239 -1.96 1.87 10.58
N GLU A 240 -2.12 2.86 11.43
CA GLU A 240 -2.22 4.27 11.02
C GLU A 240 -3.34 4.54 9.99
N ALA A 241 -4.25 3.58 9.82
CA ALA A 241 -5.31 3.61 8.83
C ALA A 241 -6.64 4.08 9.41
N THR A 242 -7.23 5.12 8.83
CA THR A 242 -8.54 5.65 9.21
C THR A 242 -9.65 4.60 9.14
N PRO A 243 -9.81 3.81 8.05
CA PRO A 243 -10.89 2.83 7.98
C PRO A 243 -10.78 1.73 9.03
N LEU A 244 -9.57 1.19 9.25
CA LEU A 244 -9.39 0.10 10.20
C LEU A 244 -9.69 0.57 11.64
N THR A 245 -9.17 1.73 12.02
CA THR A 245 -9.43 2.36 13.32
C THR A 245 -10.92 2.64 13.51
N SER A 246 -11.58 3.14 12.47
CA SER A 246 -13.02 3.39 12.45
C SER A 246 -13.83 2.10 12.61
N PHE A 247 -13.47 1.01 11.91
CA PHE A 247 -14.17 -0.27 12.02
C PHE A 247 -14.03 -0.89 13.40
N VAL A 248 -12.86 -0.81 14.03
CA VAL A 248 -12.67 -1.25 15.43
C VAL A 248 -13.53 -0.41 16.37
N THR A 249 -13.47 0.92 16.23
CA THR A 249 -14.20 1.88 17.06
C THR A 249 -15.71 1.65 16.97
N MET A 250 -16.27 1.61 15.75
CA MET A 250 -17.70 1.41 15.55
C MET A 250 -18.19 0.02 15.97
N ALA A 251 -17.35 -1.01 15.83
CA ALA A 251 -17.68 -2.37 16.26
C ALA A 251 -17.79 -2.45 17.79
N LEU A 252 -16.84 -1.86 18.52
CA LEU A 252 -16.87 -1.80 19.99
C LEU A 252 -18.07 -0.98 20.48
N ALA A 253 -18.30 0.20 19.92
CA ALA A 253 -19.45 1.03 20.26
C ALA A 253 -20.77 0.32 19.94
N GLY A 254 -20.90 -0.29 18.77
CA GLY A 254 -22.08 -1.07 18.36
C GLY A 254 -22.30 -2.37 19.16
N ALA A 255 -21.27 -2.85 19.87
CA ALA A 255 -21.36 -3.95 20.83
C ALA A 255 -21.73 -3.49 22.24
N GLY A 256 -21.93 -2.18 22.48
CA GLY A 256 -22.18 -1.60 23.79
C GLY A 256 -20.94 -1.55 24.71
N GLN A 257 -19.71 -1.56 24.11
CA GLN A 257 -18.43 -1.53 24.83
C GLN A 257 -17.86 -0.10 24.87
N LEU A 258 -18.68 0.91 25.21
CA LEU A 258 -18.26 2.32 25.26
C LEU A 258 -17.19 2.60 26.34
N ASP A 259 -17.04 1.70 27.31
CA ASP A 259 -16.01 1.72 28.35
C ASP A 259 -14.69 1.05 27.94
N HIS A 260 -14.57 0.62 26.68
CA HIS A 260 -13.37 -0.10 26.20
C HIS A 260 -12.17 0.84 26.16
N PRO A 261 -11.00 0.44 26.75
CA PRO A 261 -9.84 1.32 26.88
C PRO A 261 -9.20 1.76 25.56
N CYS A 262 -9.50 1.09 24.44
CA CYS A 262 -9.04 1.51 23.10
C CYS A 262 -9.77 2.74 22.58
N LEU A 263 -11.00 3.01 23.00
CA LEU A 263 -11.83 4.04 22.37
C LEU A 263 -11.29 5.46 22.53
N PRO A 264 -10.78 5.89 23.71
CA PRO A 264 -10.25 7.25 23.84
C PRO A 264 -9.15 7.57 22.83
N LEU A 265 -8.13 6.69 22.70
CA LEU A 265 -7.04 6.89 21.75
C LEU A 265 -7.48 6.78 20.29
N ALA A 266 -8.36 5.82 19.98
CA ALA A 266 -8.90 5.69 18.63
C ALA A 266 -9.70 6.92 18.19
N VAL A 267 -10.53 7.47 19.08
CA VAL A 267 -11.27 8.71 18.84
C VAL A 267 -10.34 9.91 18.69
N GLU A 268 -9.30 9.99 19.52
CA GLU A 268 -8.28 11.04 19.42
C GLU A 268 -7.56 10.97 18.08
N PHE A 269 -7.14 9.77 17.65
CA PHE A 269 -6.59 9.55 16.32
C PHE A 269 -7.54 10.06 15.22
N LEU A 270 -8.79 9.63 15.20
CA LEU A 270 -9.75 10.06 14.19
C LEU A 270 -9.97 11.58 14.18
N ARG A 271 -9.94 12.25 15.32
CA ARG A 271 -10.07 13.71 15.40
C ARG A 271 -8.85 14.45 14.87
N ASN A 272 -7.66 13.94 15.18
CA ASN A 272 -6.40 14.57 14.79
C ASN A 272 -6.09 14.41 13.29
N PHE A 273 -6.65 13.37 12.66
CA PHE A 273 -6.41 13.08 11.23
C PHE A 273 -7.50 13.59 10.29
N MET A 274 -8.53 14.29 10.80
CA MET A 274 -9.42 15.05 9.94
C MET A 274 -8.65 16.20 9.30
N ARG A 275 -8.74 16.31 8.00
CA ARG A 275 -8.14 17.39 7.21
C ARG A 275 -8.92 18.68 7.32
N GLU A 276 -8.31 19.79 6.91
CA GLU A 276 -8.95 21.12 6.91
C GLU A 276 -10.20 21.17 6.02
N ASP A 277 -10.25 20.36 4.95
CA ASP A 277 -11.41 20.23 4.07
C ASP A 277 -12.56 19.38 4.66
N GLY A 278 -12.36 18.78 5.83
CA GLY A 278 -13.33 17.92 6.50
C GLY A 278 -13.29 16.45 6.11
N SER A 279 -12.35 16.05 5.29
CA SER A 279 -12.15 14.66 4.88
C SER A 279 -11.15 13.92 5.78
N TRP A 280 -11.05 12.60 5.56
CA TRP A 280 -9.98 11.76 6.09
C TRP A 280 -9.25 11.04 4.96
N PRO A 281 -7.91 10.91 5.04
CA PRO A 281 -7.14 10.04 4.15
C PRO A 281 -7.34 8.58 4.53
N ILE A 282 -6.88 7.68 3.65
CA ILE A 282 -6.94 6.24 3.90
C ILE A 282 -5.94 5.79 4.96
N ASP A 283 -4.75 6.39 4.92
CA ASP A 283 -3.65 6.15 5.85
C ASP A 283 -3.06 7.50 6.26
N THR A 284 -2.25 7.52 7.32
CA THR A 284 -1.64 8.75 7.81
C THR A 284 -0.60 9.28 6.84
N ASN A 285 0.43 8.49 6.57
CA ASN A 285 1.49 8.83 5.62
C ASN A 285 2.19 7.58 5.07
N LEU A 286 3.01 7.79 4.05
CA LEU A 286 3.91 6.80 3.46
C LEU A 286 5.37 7.27 3.58
N ALA A 287 5.78 7.78 4.75
CA ALA A 287 7.05 8.48 4.91
C ALA A 287 8.26 7.61 4.57
N THR A 288 8.31 6.37 5.05
CA THR A 288 9.42 5.45 4.74
C THR A 288 9.42 5.09 3.26
N TRP A 289 8.27 4.71 2.72
CA TRP A 289 8.12 4.36 1.30
C TRP A 289 8.47 5.54 0.38
N GLY A 290 7.86 6.71 0.59
CA GLY A 290 8.11 7.92 -0.19
C GLY A 290 9.57 8.37 -0.12
N THR A 291 10.20 8.28 1.04
CA THR A 291 11.61 8.65 1.22
C THR A 291 12.55 7.68 0.49
N THR A 292 12.35 6.38 0.60
CA THR A 292 13.20 5.39 -0.07
C THR A 292 13.09 5.48 -1.60
N LEU A 293 11.89 5.70 -2.12
CA LEU A 293 11.67 5.95 -3.54
C LEU A 293 12.31 7.26 -4.00
N SER A 294 12.23 8.32 -3.20
CA SER A 294 12.86 9.62 -3.50
C SER A 294 14.39 9.51 -3.56
N ILE A 295 15.02 8.80 -2.62
CA ILE A 295 16.47 8.53 -2.62
C ILE A 295 16.87 7.79 -3.93
N ARG A 296 16.07 6.83 -4.37
CA ARG A 296 16.35 6.05 -5.59
C ARG A 296 16.21 6.87 -6.88
N ALA A 297 15.33 7.86 -6.89
CA ALA A 297 15.08 8.71 -8.06
C ALA A 297 16.08 9.87 -8.19
N LEU A 298 16.69 10.29 -7.08
CA LEU A 298 17.65 11.38 -7.07
C LEU A 298 19.03 10.93 -7.60
N PRO A 299 19.80 11.81 -8.27
CA PRO A 299 21.14 11.48 -8.73
C PRO A 299 22.10 11.29 -7.54
N HIS A 300 23.12 10.43 -7.71
CA HIS A 300 24.14 10.14 -6.69
C HIS A 300 24.94 11.36 -6.21
N SER A 301 24.91 12.48 -6.94
CA SER A 301 25.56 13.76 -6.57
C SER A 301 24.68 14.67 -5.72
N PHE A 302 23.54 14.18 -5.22
CA PHE A 302 22.63 14.99 -4.41
C PHE A 302 23.26 15.34 -3.05
N PRO A 303 23.33 16.63 -2.67
CA PRO A 303 23.90 17.01 -1.38
C PRO A 303 22.98 16.54 -0.24
N SER A 304 23.45 15.56 0.54
CA SER A 304 22.90 15.09 1.80
C SER A 304 22.11 13.78 1.85
N PRO A 305 22.44 12.74 1.09
CA PRO A 305 21.97 11.39 1.42
C PRO A 305 22.44 10.91 2.80
N SER A 306 23.61 11.40 3.24
CA SER A 306 24.17 11.04 4.55
C SER A 306 23.29 11.43 5.75
N ALA A 307 22.52 12.51 5.65
CA ALA A 307 21.58 12.92 6.71
C ALA A 307 20.33 12.02 6.76
N LEU A 308 19.92 11.44 5.64
CA LEU A 308 18.76 10.53 5.56
C LEU A 308 19.06 9.14 6.09
N ARG A 309 20.31 8.72 6.05
CA ARG A 309 20.71 7.39 6.50
C ARG A 309 20.37 7.13 7.98
N PRO A 310 20.73 7.99 8.96
CA PRO A 310 20.34 7.81 10.35
C PRO A 310 18.83 7.72 10.54
N TRP A 311 18.07 8.56 9.83
CA TRP A 311 16.62 8.51 9.86
C TRP A 311 16.07 7.17 9.35
N LEU A 312 16.54 6.70 8.20
CA LEU A 312 16.10 5.43 7.61
C LEU A 312 16.46 4.22 8.48
N LEU A 313 17.66 4.23 9.11
CA LEU A 313 18.07 3.17 10.03
C LEU A 313 17.19 3.14 11.30
N ALA A 314 16.74 4.30 11.78
CA ALA A 314 15.84 4.39 12.93
C ALA A 314 14.44 3.80 12.66
N GLN A 315 14.05 3.62 11.39
CA GLN A 315 12.78 2.99 11.02
C GLN A 315 12.84 1.45 10.99
N GLN A 316 14.02 0.85 11.14
CA GLN A 316 14.15 -0.60 11.18
C GLN A 316 13.55 -1.17 12.45
N TYR A 317 12.74 -2.23 12.33
CA TYR A 317 12.21 -2.94 13.49
C TYR A 317 13.30 -3.77 14.16
N HIS A 318 13.56 -3.50 15.44
CA HIS A 318 14.54 -4.20 16.26
C HIS A 318 13.93 -5.26 17.18
N GLU A 319 12.59 -5.26 17.32
CA GLU A 319 11.83 -6.19 18.12
C GLU A 319 10.82 -6.95 17.28
N THR A 320 10.32 -8.07 17.83
CA THR A 320 9.24 -8.83 17.19
C THR A 320 7.97 -7.98 17.15
N HIS A 321 7.39 -7.84 15.96
CA HIS A 321 6.21 -7.01 15.76
C HIS A 321 4.99 -7.57 16.53
N PRO A 322 4.29 -6.75 17.33
CA PRO A 322 3.26 -7.23 18.26
C PRO A 322 2.03 -7.82 17.58
N PHE A 323 1.70 -7.41 16.35
CA PHE A 323 0.55 -7.93 15.61
C PHE A 323 0.88 -9.16 14.80
N THR A 324 1.94 -9.06 13.98
CA THR A 324 2.23 -10.02 12.93
C THR A 324 3.19 -11.11 13.36
N ASN A 325 3.81 -11.00 14.55
CA ASN A 325 4.96 -11.81 14.96
C ASN A 325 6.12 -11.79 13.94
N ALA A 326 6.17 -10.76 13.08
CA ALA A 326 7.30 -10.60 12.18
C ALA A 326 8.58 -10.45 13.01
N PRO A 327 9.65 -11.17 12.68
CA PRO A 327 10.93 -11.04 13.38
C PRO A 327 11.52 -9.65 13.14
N PRO A 328 12.48 -9.20 13.97
CA PRO A 328 13.18 -7.95 13.74
C PRO A 328 13.96 -7.98 12.42
N GLY A 329 14.25 -6.80 11.87
CA GLY A 329 15.07 -6.60 10.67
C GLY A 329 14.37 -5.96 9.49
N GLY A 330 13.03 -5.96 9.44
CA GLY A 330 12.25 -5.33 8.36
C GLY A 330 11.95 -3.84 8.57
N TRP A 331 11.40 -3.20 7.54
CA TRP A 331 10.88 -1.82 7.53
C TRP A 331 9.42 -1.81 7.13
N ALA A 332 8.66 -0.80 7.58
CA ALA A 332 7.28 -0.54 7.21
C ALA A 332 7.17 0.73 6.33
N TRP A 333 6.02 0.95 5.71
CA TRP A 333 5.74 2.09 4.80
C TRP A 333 5.79 3.47 5.49
N THR A 334 5.58 3.51 6.80
CA THR A 334 5.47 4.71 7.61
C THR A 334 6.50 4.73 8.74
N ASP A 335 6.86 5.90 9.22
CA ASP A 335 7.69 6.14 10.41
C ASP A 335 6.88 6.15 11.72
N LEU A 336 5.56 5.90 11.63
CA LEU A 336 4.65 5.89 12.76
C LEU A 336 4.53 4.50 13.40
N PRO A 337 4.18 4.41 14.69
CA PRO A 337 4.26 3.16 15.45
C PRO A 337 3.24 2.07 15.03
N GLY A 338 2.24 2.42 14.21
CA GLY A 338 1.25 1.47 13.69
C GLY A 338 1.65 0.76 12.41
N GLY A 339 2.79 1.11 11.82
CA GLY A 339 3.31 0.44 10.63
C GLY A 339 3.60 -1.04 10.88
N VAL A 340 3.60 -1.84 9.83
CA VAL A 340 3.90 -3.28 9.86
C VAL A 340 5.04 -3.57 8.88
N PRO A 341 6.13 -4.23 9.32
CA PRO A 341 7.23 -4.53 8.40
C PRO A 341 6.75 -5.42 7.26
N ASP A 342 7.10 -5.02 6.04
CA ASP A 342 6.73 -5.71 4.82
C ASP A 342 7.92 -5.89 3.86
N ALA A 343 7.71 -6.68 2.82
CA ALA A 343 8.78 -7.05 1.90
C ALA A 343 9.15 -5.92 0.93
N ASP A 344 8.18 -5.08 0.55
CA ASP A 344 8.41 -4.02 -0.43
C ASP A 344 9.20 -2.87 0.19
N ASP A 345 8.78 -2.41 1.37
CA ASP A 345 9.48 -1.38 2.13
C ASP A 345 10.85 -1.84 2.62
N THR A 346 10.97 -3.09 3.09
CA THR A 346 12.26 -3.67 3.47
C THR A 346 13.22 -3.72 2.28
N SER A 347 12.75 -4.12 1.10
CA SER A 347 13.57 -4.14 -0.12
C SER A 347 13.99 -2.74 -0.53
N SER A 348 13.06 -1.78 -0.52
CA SER A 348 13.30 -0.38 -0.86
C SER A 348 14.30 0.28 0.10
N ALA A 349 14.16 0.04 1.40
CA ALA A 349 15.06 0.55 2.43
C ALA A 349 16.50 0.02 2.24
N LEU A 350 16.66 -1.27 2.00
CA LEU A 350 17.99 -1.87 1.75
C LEU A 350 18.67 -1.27 0.51
N ILE A 351 17.93 -1.04 -0.58
CA ILE A 351 18.45 -0.40 -1.78
C ILE A 351 18.82 1.07 -1.52
N ALA A 352 17.94 1.81 -0.84
CA ALA A 352 18.19 3.20 -0.47
C ALA A 352 19.40 3.36 0.45
N LEU A 353 19.58 2.47 1.42
CA LEU A 353 20.77 2.44 2.29
C LEU A 353 22.05 2.30 1.48
N ARG A 354 22.07 1.47 0.43
CA ARG A 354 23.23 1.34 -0.45
C ARG A 354 23.58 2.65 -1.14
N ILE A 355 22.59 3.34 -1.66
CA ILE A 355 22.78 4.62 -2.34
C ILE A 355 23.37 5.65 -1.38
N THR A 356 22.84 5.75 -0.15
CA THR A 356 23.34 6.69 0.87
C THR A 356 24.77 6.40 1.34
N MET A 357 25.28 5.18 1.16
CA MET A 357 26.68 4.84 1.48
C MET A 357 27.67 5.26 0.40
N LEU A 358 27.27 5.17 -0.87
CA LEU A 358 28.13 5.51 -2.00
C LEU A 358 28.49 7.01 -2.03
N ASP A 359 27.62 7.84 -1.49
CA ASP A 359 27.75 9.30 -1.46
C ASP A 359 28.46 9.83 -0.20
N SER A 360 28.98 8.95 0.68
CA SER A 360 29.69 9.41 1.86
C SER A 360 31.13 9.87 1.52
N PRO A 361 31.67 10.95 2.14
CA PRO A 361 33.02 11.46 1.86
C PRO A 361 34.14 10.42 2.06
N GLN A 362 33.87 9.35 2.81
CA GLN A 362 34.82 8.24 3.00
C GLN A 362 34.92 7.31 1.78
N SER A 363 33.89 7.24 0.93
CA SER A 363 33.95 6.44 -0.29
C SER A 363 34.79 7.12 -1.38
N THR A 364 34.76 8.46 -1.43
CA THR A 364 35.56 9.26 -2.37
C THR A 364 37.06 9.20 -2.04
N ARG A 365 37.45 9.11 -0.77
CA ARG A 365 38.85 8.91 -0.37
C ARG A 365 39.39 7.54 -0.79
N ARG A 366 38.60 6.47 -0.69
CA ARG A 366 39.04 5.12 -1.13
C ARG A 366 39.26 5.01 -2.63
N SER A 367 38.46 5.66 -3.45
CA SER A 367 38.66 5.69 -4.91
C SER A 367 39.86 6.53 -5.34
N THR A 368 40.20 7.60 -4.59
CA THR A 368 41.36 8.47 -4.88
C THR A 368 42.68 7.83 -4.38
N GLU A 369 42.64 7.13 -3.24
CA GLU A 369 43.81 6.41 -2.72
C GLU A 369 44.15 5.15 -3.54
N ALA A 370 43.19 4.50 -4.18
CA ALA A 370 43.40 3.38 -5.09
C ALA A 370 44.06 3.78 -6.43
N GLN A 371 44.01 5.05 -6.80
CA GLN A 371 44.60 5.57 -8.04
C GLN A 371 46.05 6.11 -7.86
N THR A 372 46.55 6.24 -6.63
CA THR A 372 47.86 6.85 -6.34
C THR A 372 48.89 5.89 -5.76
N ALA A 373 48.59 4.62 -5.55
CA ALA A 373 49.51 3.64 -5.00
C ALA A 373 50.22 2.81 -6.09
N ALA A 374 51.51 3.05 -6.30
CA ALA A 374 52.42 2.17 -7.05
C ALA A 374 52.63 0.85 -6.28
N PRO A 375 52.97 -0.27 -6.98
CA PRO A 375 52.93 -1.60 -6.40
C PRO A 375 54.18 -1.92 -5.54
N LEU A 376 54.01 -2.12 -4.25
CA LEU A 376 55.00 -2.75 -3.40
C LEU A 376 54.36 -3.88 -2.58
N CYS A 377 54.75 -5.09 -2.91
CA CYS A 377 54.67 -6.40 -2.21
C CYS A 377 53.48 -6.75 -1.29
N PRO A 378 52.99 -7.99 -1.34
CA PRO A 378 51.76 -8.43 -0.69
C PRO A 378 51.99 -8.76 0.79
N SER A 379 51.53 -7.91 1.68
CA SER A 379 51.14 -8.34 3.01
C SER A 379 49.65 -8.52 3.03
N VAL A 380 49.19 -9.73 3.26
CA VAL A 380 47.78 -10.10 3.44
C VAL A 380 47.26 -9.38 4.68
N SER A 381 46.72 -8.21 4.46
CA SER A 381 45.82 -7.57 5.43
C SER A 381 44.40 -7.87 4.99
N SER A 382 43.76 -8.84 5.63
CA SER A 382 42.35 -9.09 5.57
C SER A 382 41.61 -7.84 6.10
N VAL A 383 41.33 -6.88 5.21
CA VAL A 383 40.35 -5.83 5.50
C VAL A 383 39.00 -6.50 5.43
N SER A 384 38.55 -7.05 6.55
CA SER A 384 37.18 -7.41 6.79
C SER A 384 36.35 -6.10 6.60
N SER A 385 35.73 -5.97 5.45
CA SER A 385 34.69 -4.92 5.26
C SER A 385 33.57 -5.27 6.23
N VAL A 386 33.49 -4.53 7.34
CA VAL A 386 32.42 -4.73 8.31
C VAL A 386 31.12 -4.33 7.60
N VAL A 387 30.31 -5.32 7.24
CA VAL A 387 28.97 -5.10 6.69
C VAL A 387 28.17 -4.32 7.71
N ASP A 388 27.43 -3.32 7.24
CA ASP A 388 26.51 -2.55 8.09
C ASP A 388 25.63 -3.49 8.93
N PRO A 389 25.60 -3.34 10.27
CA PRO A 389 24.88 -4.25 11.16
C PRO A 389 23.37 -4.31 10.90
N HIS A 390 22.80 -3.31 10.20
CA HIS A 390 21.39 -3.27 9.83
C HIS A 390 21.05 -4.06 8.56
N VAL A 391 22.02 -4.26 7.67
CA VAL A 391 21.81 -4.93 6.37
C VAL A 391 21.58 -6.43 6.55
N VAL A 392 22.41 -7.10 7.35
CA VAL A 392 22.31 -8.56 7.55
C VAL A 392 20.95 -8.99 8.11
N PRO A 393 20.38 -8.33 9.14
CA PRO A 393 19.02 -8.61 9.59
C PRO A 393 17.96 -8.41 8.49
N GLY A 394 18.01 -7.32 7.73
CA GLY A 394 17.04 -7.03 6.65
C GLY A 394 17.09 -8.05 5.52
N ILE A 395 18.27 -8.39 5.04
CA ILE A 395 18.47 -9.45 4.03
C ILE A 395 17.97 -10.81 4.55
N THR A 396 18.28 -11.14 5.80
CA THR A 396 17.83 -12.40 6.43
C THR A 396 16.33 -12.44 6.57
N TRP A 397 15.71 -11.30 6.93
CA TRP A 397 14.27 -11.15 7.05
C TRP A 397 13.58 -11.47 5.71
N LEU A 398 14.03 -10.86 4.60
CA LEU A 398 13.50 -11.15 3.25
C LEU A 398 13.73 -12.60 2.82
N LEU A 399 14.91 -13.18 3.08
CA LEU A 399 15.19 -14.57 2.74
C LEU A 399 14.29 -15.56 3.49
N ASN A 400 13.96 -15.26 4.74
CA ASN A 400 13.06 -16.09 5.56
C ASN A 400 11.60 -15.97 5.13
N LEU A 401 11.24 -14.87 4.44
CA LEU A 401 9.89 -14.63 3.96
C LEU A 401 9.56 -15.40 2.68
N GLN A 402 10.57 -15.87 1.93
CA GLN A 402 10.34 -16.56 0.65
C GLN A 402 9.41 -17.78 0.79
N ASN A 403 8.33 -17.80 0.02
CA ASN A 403 7.36 -18.88 -0.03
C ASN A 403 7.91 -20.15 -0.69
N ARG A 404 7.18 -21.27 -0.58
CA ARG A 404 7.56 -22.57 -1.17
C ARG A 404 7.59 -22.54 -2.69
N ASP A 405 6.75 -21.73 -3.34
CA ASP A 405 6.74 -21.52 -4.79
C ASP A 405 7.93 -20.71 -5.29
N GLY A 406 8.70 -20.11 -4.40
CA GLY A 406 9.87 -19.28 -4.70
C GLY A 406 9.58 -17.78 -4.77
N GLY A 407 8.33 -17.35 -4.74
CA GLY A 407 7.96 -15.93 -4.70
C GLY A 407 8.02 -15.34 -3.29
N ILE A 408 7.88 -14.03 -3.22
CA ILE A 408 7.89 -13.26 -1.98
C ILE A 408 6.48 -12.71 -1.73
N PRO A 409 5.89 -12.96 -0.55
CA PRO A 409 4.65 -12.34 -0.12
C PRO A 409 4.90 -10.95 0.47
N THR A 410 3.83 -10.20 0.75
CA THR A 410 3.94 -8.84 1.30
C THR A 410 4.38 -8.83 2.76
N PHE A 411 3.59 -9.44 3.65
CA PHE A 411 3.79 -9.28 5.09
C PHE A 411 4.31 -10.54 5.79
N CYS A 412 3.89 -11.71 5.34
CA CYS A 412 4.19 -12.94 6.07
C CYS A 412 4.20 -14.14 5.16
N ARG A 413 5.01 -15.10 5.53
CA ARG A 413 4.98 -16.44 4.94
C ARG A 413 3.77 -17.21 5.49
N GLY A 414 2.97 -17.77 4.61
CA GLY A 414 1.80 -18.57 4.99
C GLY A 414 1.52 -19.70 4.02
N TRP A 415 0.26 -19.96 3.77
CA TRP A 415 -0.18 -21.02 2.85
C TRP A 415 -0.35 -20.53 1.41
N GLY A 416 -0.14 -19.23 1.14
CA GLY A 416 -0.30 -18.61 -0.17
C GLY A 416 -1.76 -18.47 -0.61
N ALA A 417 -2.70 -18.53 0.34
CA ALA A 417 -4.13 -18.50 0.09
C ALA A 417 -4.74 -17.10 0.26
N LEU A 418 -4.14 -16.29 1.13
CA LEU A 418 -4.61 -14.94 1.42
C LEU A 418 -3.78 -13.90 0.65
N PRO A 419 -4.32 -12.71 0.36
CA PRO A 419 -3.59 -11.69 -0.40
C PRO A 419 -2.21 -11.34 0.19
N PHE A 420 -2.10 -11.29 1.51
CA PHE A 420 -0.88 -10.88 2.20
C PHE A 420 0.17 -11.98 2.40
N ASP A 421 -0.20 -13.26 2.24
CA ASP A 421 0.71 -14.41 2.30
C ASP A 421 0.99 -15.02 0.93
N ARG A 422 0.30 -14.53 -0.10
CA ARG A 422 0.48 -14.95 -1.49
C ARG A 422 1.70 -14.29 -2.11
N SER A 423 2.47 -15.06 -2.87
CA SER A 423 3.61 -14.53 -3.64
C SER A 423 3.14 -13.56 -4.72
N THR A 424 3.92 -12.50 -4.94
CA THR A 424 3.65 -11.50 -5.96
C THR A 424 4.90 -11.23 -6.84
N PRO A 425 4.74 -11.00 -8.15
CA PRO A 425 5.89 -10.88 -9.04
C PRO A 425 6.72 -9.60 -8.77
N GLU A 426 6.07 -8.46 -8.56
CA GLU A 426 6.74 -7.17 -8.36
C GLU A 426 7.57 -7.16 -7.07
N ILE A 427 7.02 -7.64 -5.96
CA ILE A 427 7.74 -7.72 -4.68
C ILE A 427 8.83 -8.79 -4.75
N THR A 428 8.60 -9.89 -5.46
CA THR A 428 9.65 -10.90 -5.69
C THR A 428 10.85 -10.31 -6.42
N ALA A 429 10.62 -9.56 -7.49
CA ALA A 429 11.69 -8.89 -8.23
C ALA A 429 12.38 -7.80 -7.41
N HIS A 430 11.63 -7.07 -6.55
CA HIS A 430 12.18 -6.06 -5.66
C HIS A 430 13.12 -6.68 -4.60
N ALA A 431 12.72 -7.78 -3.98
CA ALA A 431 13.57 -8.53 -3.05
C ALA A 431 14.85 -9.07 -3.73
N LEU A 432 14.75 -9.56 -4.98
CA LEU A 432 15.92 -9.95 -5.76
C LEU A 432 16.89 -8.78 -5.94
N PHE A 433 16.39 -7.60 -6.28
CA PHE A 433 17.24 -6.41 -6.42
C PHE A 433 17.91 -6.05 -5.09
N ALA A 434 17.19 -6.06 -3.98
CA ALA A 434 17.76 -5.79 -2.67
C ALA A 434 18.86 -6.80 -2.30
N TRP A 435 18.66 -8.11 -2.55
CA TRP A 435 19.65 -9.14 -2.29
C TRP A 435 20.93 -8.94 -3.12
N TRP A 436 20.80 -8.70 -4.43
CA TRP A 436 21.94 -8.54 -5.32
C TRP A 436 22.66 -7.21 -5.16
N THR A 437 22.00 -6.18 -4.60
CA THR A 437 22.62 -4.91 -4.24
C THR A 437 23.71 -5.08 -3.16
N TRP A 438 23.56 -6.07 -2.27
CA TRP A 438 24.45 -6.30 -1.15
C TRP A 438 25.26 -7.61 -1.24
N HIS A 439 24.98 -8.46 -2.22
CA HIS A 439 25.50 -9.84 -2.32
C HIS A 439 27.00 -9.95 -2.04
N ASP A 440 27.82 -9.14 -2.71
CA ASP A 440 29.28 -9.29 -2.68
C ASP A 440 29.91 -8.86 -1.33
N GLU A 441 29.18 -8.13 -0.50
CA GLU A 441 29.63 -7.67 0.82
C GLU A 441 29.16 -8.57 1.96
N LEU A 442 28.20 -9.46 1.69
CA LEU A 442 27.60 -10.32 2.71
C LEU A 442 28.49 -11.53 3.05
N PRO A 443 28.33 -12.13 4.27
CA PRO A 443 29.01 -13.37 4.61
C PRO A 443 28.72 -14.51 3.61
N PRO A 444 29.69 -15.40 3.32
CA PRO A 444 29.57 -16.47 2.31
C PRO A 444 28.32 -17.35 2.46
N ALA A 445 27.90 -17.62 3.70
CA ALA A 445 26.69 -18.38 3.96
C ALA A 445 25.41 -17.67 3.46
N LEU A 446 25.33 -16.34 3.58
CA LEU A 446 24.22 -15.55 3.04
C LEU A 446 24.30 -15.43 1.52
N GLN A 447 25.49 -15.27 0.95
CA GLN A 447 25.69 -15.27 -0.50
C GLN A 447 25.14 -16.56 -1.13
N THR A 448 25.49 -17.71 -0.56
CA THR A 448 24.98 -19.02 -1.00
C THR A 448 23.46 -19.10 -0.89
N ARG A 449 22.88 -18.62 0.21
CA ARG A 449 21.41 -18.58 0.37
C ARG A 449 20.74 -17.69 -0.66
N ILE A 450 21.32 -16.52 -0.97
CA ILE A 450 20.81 -15.59 -1.99
C ILE A 450 20.81 -16.27 -3.37
N VAL A 451 21.89 -16.92 -3.76
CA VAL A 451 21.95 -17.63 -5.05
C VAL A 451 20.84 -18.68 -5.17
N GLN A 452 20.65 -19.51 -4.13
CA GLN A 452 19.60 -20.52 -4.09
C GLN A 452 18.18 -19.90 -4.11
N ALA A 453 17.99 -18.83 -3.34
CA ALA A 453 16.72 -18.11 -3.30
C ALA A 453 16.40 -17.44 -4.65
N THR A 454 17.41 -16.86 -5.30
CA THR A 454 17.30 -16.27 -6.65
C THR A 454 16.82 -17.28 -7.68
N GLN A 455 17.42 -18.49 -7.70
CA GLN A 455 16.99 -19.55 -8.62
C GLN A 455 15.52 -19.94 -8.44
N ARG A 456 15.03 -19.99 -7.19
CA ARG A 456 13.61 -20.26 -6.92
C ARG A 456 12.73 -19.10 -7.37
N ALA A 457 13.13 -17.85 -7.07
CA ALA A 457 12.39 -16.66 -7.43
C ALA A 457 12.28 -16.46 -8.96
N LEU A 458 13.35 -16.70 -9.72
CA LEU A 458 13.31 -16.63 -11.18
C LEU A 458 12.38 -17.70 -11.79
N ARG A 459 12.32 -18.91 -11.20
CA ARG A 459 11.33 -19.92 -11.63
C ARG A 459 9.89 -19.47 -11.33
N TYR A 460 9.66 -18.88 -10.16
CA TYR A 460 8.36 -18.31 -9.82
C TYR A 460 7.96 -17.20 -10.80
N LEU A 461 8.85 -16.24 -11.09
CA LEU A 461 8.59 -15.16 -12.04
C LEU A 461 8.25 -15.68 -13.43
N LYS A 462 8.95 -16.73 -13.89
CA LYS A 462 8.64 -17.38 -15.16
C LYS A 462 7.25 -18.04 -15.15
N ALA A 463 6.91 -18.72 -14.06
CA ALA A 463 5.63 -19.42 -13.93
C ALA A 463 4.43 -18.47 -13.73
N SER A 464 4.65 -17.27 -13.17
CA SER A 464 3.62 -16.25 -12.93
C SER A 464 3.40 -15.29 -14.10
N GLN A 465 4.20 -15.39 -15.16
CA GLN A 465 4.02 -14.58 -16.36
C GLN A 465 2.75 -15.01 -17.11
N THR A 466 1.95 -14.04 -17.56
CA THR A 466 0.76 -14.33 -18.37
C THR A 466 1.14 -14.85 -19.77
N PRO A 467 0.20 -15.44 -20.54
CA PRO A 467 0.46 -15.82 -21.92
C PRO A 467 0.95 -14.68 -22.81
N GLU A 468 0.53 -13.45 -22.51
CA GLU A 468 0.94 -12.22 -23.20
C GLU A 468 2.28 -11.67 -22.70
N HIS A 469 2.97 -12.39 -21.82
CA HIS A 469 4.24 -12.03 -21.20
C HIS A 469 4.19 -10.87 -20.19
N ALA A 470 3.02 -10.56 -19.63
CA ALA A 470 2.86 -9.61 -18.56
C ALA A 470 3.02 -10.24 -17.19
N TRP A 471 3.25 -9.41 -16.15
CA TRP A 471 3.09 -9.76 -14.75
C TRP A 471 1.98 -8.90 -14.13
N ILE A 472 1.10 -9.56 -13.37
CA ILE A 472 0.01 -8.90 -12.66
C ILE A 472 0.46 -8.63 -11.24
N PRO A 473 0.54 -7.36 -10.80
CA PRO A 473 0.90 -7.02 -9.43
C PRO A 473 -0.25 -7.33 -8.47
N LEU A 474 0.07 -7.50 -7.21
CA LEU A 474 -0.93 -7.59 -6.15
C LEU A 474 -1.36 -6.21 -5.67
N TRP A 475 -0.37 -5.33 -5.51
CA TRP A 475 -0.55 -3.92 -5.19
C TRP A 475 -0.59 -3.10 -6.49
N PHE A 476 -1.02 -1.86 -6.42
CA PHE A 476 -1.01 -0.95 -7.56
C PHE A 476 -1.89 -1.39 -8.75
N GLY A 477 -3.15 -1.75 -8.44
CA GLY A 477 -4.18 -1.98 -9.47
C GLY A 477 -4.50 -0.72 -10.28
N ASN A 478 -5.33 -0.87 -11.33
CA ASN A 478 -5.87 0.25 -12.11
C ASN A 478 -7.38 0.08 -12.25
N GLU A 479 -8.16 1.07 -11.81
CA GLU A 479 -9.62 0.98 -11.77
C GLU A 479 -10.29 0.96 -13.15
N HIS A 480 -9.55 1.29 -14.21
CA HIS A 480 -10.05 1.34 -15.58
C HIS A 480 -9.74 0.09 -16.41
N THR A 481 -9.01 -0.88 -15.85
CA THR A 481 -8.73 -2.14 -16.54
C THR A 481 -9.77 -3.22 -16.19
N PRO A 482 -9.92 -4.24 -17.04
CA PRO A 482 -10.66 -5.44 -16.68
C PRO A 482 -10.08 -6.06 -15.41
N ASP A 483 -10.95 -6.55 -14.52
CA ASP A 483 -10.55 -7.13 -13.22
C ASP A 483 -9.77 -6.18 -12.29
N GLU A 484 -9.68 -4.89 -12.63
CA GLU A 484 -9.01 -3.85 -11.85
C GLU A 484 -7.50 -4.13 -11.63
N ASN A 485 -6.87 -4.94 -12.47
CA ASN A 485 -5.43 -5.23 -12.40
C ASN A 485 -4.59 -4.20 -13.15
N ASN A 486 -3.25 -4.29 -13.07
CA ASN A 486 -2.35 -3.33 -13.71
C ASN A 486 -1.13 -4.02 -14.34
N PRO A 487 -1.32 -4.74 -15.45
CA PRO A 487 -0.23 -5.49 -16.06
C PRO A 487 0.92 -4.61 -16.58
N VAL A 488 0.68 -3.36 -16.95
CA VAL A 488 1.75 -2.43 -17.35
C VAL A 488 2.65 -2.11 -16.17
N PHE A 489 2.07 -1.70 -15.04
CA PHE A 489 2.82 -1.38 -13.83
C PHE A 489 3.60 -2.61 -13.33
N GLY A 490 2.94 -3.76 -13.18
CA GLY A 490 3.57 -4.99 -12.70
C GLY A 490 4.73 -5.43 -13.58
N THR A 491 4.56 -5.41 -14.90
CA THR A 491 5.61 -5.78 -15.85
C THR A 491 6.78 -4.79 -15.82
N ALA A 492 6.49 -3.50 -15.81
CA ALA A 492 7.52 -2.46 -15.74
C ALA A 492 8.34 -2.56 -14.45
N GLN A 493 7.70 -2.75 -13.29
CA GLN A 493 8.41 -2.89 -12.01
C GLN A 493 9.26 -4.17 -11.94
N VAL A 494 8.75 -5.29 -12.44
CA VAL A 494 9.56 -6.53 -12.54
C VAL A 494 10.83 -6.28 -13.39
N ILE A 495 10.69 -5.64 -14.54
CA ILE A 495 11.84 -5.33 -15.41
C ILE A 495 12.80 -4.36 -14.72
N ASN A 496 12.30 -3.28 -14.12
CA ASN A 496 13.11 -2.28 -13.42
C ASN A 496 13.96 -2.92 -12.31
N HIS A 497 13.34 -3.77 -11.50
CA HIS A 497 14.03 -4.45 -10.40
C HIS A 497 15.02 -5.52 -10.88
N LEU A 498 14.64 -6.35 -11.87
CA LEU A 498 15.54 -7.36 -12.43
C LEU A 498 16.75 -6.73 -13.16
N SER A 499 16.61 -5.50 -13.62
CA SER A 499 17.67 -4.73 -14.27
C SER A 499 18.54 -3.92 -13.28
N GLY A 500 18.25 -3.98 -11.98
CA GLY A 500 18.86 -3.13 -10.96
C GLY A 500 20.36 -3.40 -10.70
N THR A 501 20.85 -4.61 -10.97
CA THR A 501 22.29 -4.95 -10.96
C THR A 501 22.67 -5.73 -12.19
N ALA A 502 23.94 -5.61 -12.64
CA ALA A 502 24.42 -6.31 -13.82
C ALA A 502 24.34 -7.85 -13.68
N GLN A 503 24.65 -8.37 -12.48
CA GLN A 503 24.60 -9.80 -12.19
C GLN A 503 23.18 -10.35 -12.25
N LEU A 504 22.21 -9.63 -11.68
CA LEU A 504 20.80 -10.02 -11.70
C LEU A 504 20.22 -9.92 -13.12
N ALA A 505 20.51 -8.84 -13.83
CA ALA A 505 20.07 -8.63 -15.20
C ALA A 505 20.57 -9.73 -16.17
N ALA A 506 21.82 -10.22 -15.98
CA ALA A 506 22.36 -11.32 -16.74
C ALA A 506 21.61 -12.63 -16.50
N GLN A 507 21.25 -12.93 -15.25
CA GLN A 507 20.50 -14.15 -14.88
C GLN A 507 19.03 -14.09 -15.33
N ALA A 508 18.44 -12.90 -15.38
CA ALA A 508 17.04 -12.68 -15.71
C ALA A 508 16.80 -12.24 -17.19
N ARG A 509 17.82 -12.34 -18.05
CA ARG A 509 17.78 -11.78 -19.41
C ARG A 509 16.53 -12.15 -20.19
N ASP A 510 16.14 -13.42 -20.19
CA ASP A 510 14.98 -13.90 -20.97
C ASP A 510 13.66 -13.36 -20.42
N LEU A 511 13.53 -13.28 -19.10
CA LEU A 511 12.36 -12.71 -18.43
C LEU A 511 12.23 -11.21 -18.75
N ILE A 512 13.31 -10.47 -18.69
CA ILE A 512 13.34 -9.05 -19.05
C ILE A 512 12.92 -8.89 -20.52
N GLN A 513 13.45 -9.71 -21.43
CA GLN A 513 13.14 -9.61 -22.86
C GLN A 513 11.67 -9.91 -23.15
N THR A 514 11.08 -10.95 -22.53
CA THR A 514 9.66 -11.27 -22.73
C THR A 514 8.76 -10.18 -22.15
N GLY A 515 9.08 -9.64 -20.96
CA GLY A 515 8.34 -8.51 -20.41
C GLY A 515 8.41 -7.23 -21.27
N LEU A 516 9.57 -6.93 -21.85
CA LEU A 516 9.69 -5.82 -22.81
C LEU A 516 8.80 -6.02 -24.05
N THR A 517 8.65 -7.25 -24.54
CA THR A 517 7.73 -7.55 -25.63
C THR A 517 6.30 -7.16 -25.28
N TYR A 518 5.85 -7.45 -24.05
CA TYR A 518 4.55 -6.99 -23.58
C TYR A 518 4.45 -5.46 -23.56
N LEU A 519 5.42 -4.74 -22.96
CA LEU A 519 5.39 -3.28 -22.90
C LEU A 519 5.37 -2.64 -24.31
N HIS A 520 6.06 -3.24 -25.28
CA HIS A 520 6.01 -2.77 -26.67
C HIS A 520 4.60 -2.85 -27.27
N THR A 521 3.81 -3.87 -26.92
CA THR A 521 2.42 -4.01 -27.39
C THR A 521 1.43 -3.14 -26.61
N ALA A 522 1.75 -2.84 -25.35
CA ALA A 522 0.91 -2.02 -24.46
C ALA A 522 1.08 -0.52 -24.72
N GLN A 523 2.19 -0.08 -25.33
CA GLN A 523 2.42 1.33 -25.62
C GLN A 523 1.38 1.86 -26.61
N LYS A 524 0.80 3.00 -26.30
CA LYS A 524 -0.18 3.69 -27.14
C LYS A 524 0.50 4.46 -28.28
N PRO A 525 -0.24 4.84 -29.34
CA PRO A 525 0.32 5.57 -30.49
C PRO A 525 0.96 6.90 -30.14
N ASP A 526 0.51 7.56 -29.06
CA ASP A 526 1.07 8.81 -28.54
C ASP A 526 2.30 8.62 -27.65
N GLY A 527 2.72 7.37 -27.45
CA GLY A 527 3.86 6.99 -26.62
C GLY A 527 3.54 6.73 -25.15
N SER A 528 2.31 7.01 -24.69
CA SER A 528 1.90 6.86 -23.30
C SER A 528 1.54 5.43 -22.90
N PHE A 529 1.31 5.24 -21.59
CA PHE A 529 0.81 4.00 -21.01
C PHE A 529 -0.31 4.28 -20.00
N GLY A 530 -1.25 3.36 -19.88
CA GLY A 530 -2.19 3.22 -18.77
C GLY A 530 -1.99 1.87 -18.09
N GLY A 531 -2.96 1.41 -17.29
CA GLY A 531 -2.91 0.10 -16.65
C GLY A 531 -2.82 -1.06 -17.65
N ASP A 532 -3.47 -0.89 -18.79
CA ASP A 532 -3.32 -1.70 -20.02
C ASP A 532 -3.40 -0.80 -21.25
N ARG A 533 -3.44 -1.40 -22.45
CA ARG A 533 -3.52 -0.65 -23.72
C ARG A 533 -4.79 0.21 -23.83
N ASN A 534 -5.89 -0.19 -23.20
CA ASN A 534 -7.20 0.44 -23.34
C ASN A 534 -7.52 1.41 -22.20
N ALA A 535 -6.86 1.25 -21.04
CA ALA A 535 -7.06 2.14 -19.89
C ALA A 535 -6.55 3.56 -20.17
N PRO A 536 -7.11 4.61 -19.54
CA PRO A 536 -6.58 5.97 -19.65
C PRO A 536 -5.08 6.04 -19.35
N SER A 537 -4.38 6.96 -20.03
CA SER A 537 -2.95 7.17 -19.80
C SER A 537 -2.72 7.95 -18.51
N THR A 538 -1.69 7.58 -17.74
CA THR A 538 -1.29 8.25 -16.54
C THR A 538 0.21 8.56 -16.53
N ILE A 539 0.63 9.46 -15.67
CA ILE A 539 2.05 9.74 -15.47
C ILE A 539 2.73 8.53 -14.84
N GLU A 540 2.08 7.90 -13.89
CA GLU A 540 2.61 6.80 -13.09
C GLU A 540 2.98 5.61 -13.97
N GLU A 541 2.03 5.05 -14.72
CA GLU A 541 2.31 3.90 -15.59
C GLU A 541 3.26 4.27 -16.74
N THR A 542 3.13 5.48 -17.32
CA THR A 542 4.02 5.92 -18.40
C THR A 542 5.46 6.06 -17.89
N ALA A 543 5.66 6.61 -16.70
CA ALA A 543 7.00 6.79 -16.15
C ALA A 543 7.68 5.45 -15.82
N VAL A 544 7.00 4.53 -15.13
CA VAL A 544 7.60 3.23 -14.79
C VAL A 544 7.88 2.39 -16.04
N ALA A 545 7.00 2.46 -17.05
CA ALA A 545 7.19 1.79 -18.34
C ALA A 545 8.36 2.41 -19.14
N LEU A 546 8.47 3.73 -19.18
CA LEU A 546 9.61 4.43 -19.81
C LEU A 546 10.94 4.03 -19.15
N GLN A 547 10.99 3.95 -17.82
CA GLN A 547 12.17 3.49 -17.10
C GLN A 547 12.52 2.05 -17.52
N ALA A 548 11.55 1.14 -17.59
CA ALA A 548 11.76 -0.24 -18.01
C ALA A 548 12.27 -0.35 -19.45
N LEU A 549 11.69 0.39 -20.39
CA LEU A 549 12.16 0.46 -21.77
C LEU A 549 13.60 0.97 -21.89
N SER A 550 14.02 1.87 -21.00
CA SER A 550 15.34 2.51 -21.02
C SER A 550 16.49 1.59 -20.57
N HIS A 551 16.19 0.42 -20.01
CA HIS A 551 17.23 -0.57 -19.66
C HIS A 551 17.79 -1.32 -20.88
N ARG A 552 17.22 -1.17 -22.08
CA ARG A 552 17.62 -1.92 -23.28
C ARG A 552 17.62 -1.08 -24.57
N SER A 553 18.21 -1.65 -25.59
CA SER A 553 18.90 -1.31 -26.82
C SER A 553 18.14 -0.50 -27.88
N ALA A 554 18.85 -0.24 -28.98
CA ALA A 554 18.53 0.48 -30.20
C ALA A 554 17.09 0.35 -30.72
N ASP A 555 16.49 -0.83 -30.68
CA ASP A 555 15.13 -1.07 -31.18
C ASP A 555 14.02 -0.36 -30.37
N ALA A 556 14.32 0.08 -29.14
CA ALA A 556 13.37 0.77 -28.26
C ALA A 556 13.44 2.31 -28.36
N LEU A 557 14.42 2.88 -29.05
CA LEU A 557 14.67 4.33 -29.04
C LEU A 557 13.48 5.19 -29.43
N ILE A 558 12.79 4.84 -30.50
CA ILE A 558 11.60 5.57 -30.94
C ILE A 558 10.54 5.55 -29.86
N ARG A 559 10.35 4.40 -29.20
CA ARG A 559 9.39 4.23 -28.11
C ARG A 559 9.77 5.03 -26.88
N ILE A 560 11.06 5.04 -26.51
CA ILE A 560 11.61 5.85 -25.43
C ILE A 560 11.41 7.34 -25.73
N GLN A 561 11.69 7.79 -26.95
CA GLN A 561 11.47 9.18 -27.37
C GLN A 561 10.00 9.58 -27.28
N GLN A 562 9.08 8.74 -27.78
CA GLN A 562 7.65 9.00 -27.73
C GLN A 562 7.13 9.09 -26.28
N ALA A 563 7.48 8.12 -25.42
CA ALA A 563 7.08 8.16 -24.00
C ALA A 563 7.70 9.36 -23.26
N THR A 564 8.96 9.69 -23.56
CA THR A 564 9.62 10.88 -23.00
C THR A 564 8.89 12.16 -23.40
N GLN A 565 8.55 12.30 -24.69
CA GLN A 565 7.83 13.47 -25.19
C GLN A 565 6.45 13.60 -24.55
N TRP A 566 5.74 12.49 -24.39
CA TRP A 566 4.45 12.49 -23.71
C TRP A 566 4.58 12.93 -22.26
N LEU A 567 5.55 12.38 -21.49
CA LEU A 567 5.81 12.79 -20.11
C LEU A 567 6.18 14.26 -20.02
N LEU A 568 7.06 14.76 -20.88
CA LEU A 568 7.45 16.17 -20.90
C LEU A 568 6.25 17.09 -21.14
N SER A 569 5.37 16.75 -22.07
CA SER A 569 4.16 17.54 -22.35
C SER A 569 3.15 17.49 -21.19
N THR A 570 2.88 16.30 -20.65
CA THR A 570 1.88 16.10 -19.59
C THR A 570 2.33 16.71 -18.27
N THR A 571 3.63 16.66 -17.95
CA THR A 571 4.20 17.27 -16.75
C THR A 571 4.55 18.75 -16.92
N ALA A 572 4.19 19.39 -18.05
CA ALA A 572 4.60 20.76 -18.37
C ALA A 572 6.12 20.93 -18.17
N HIS A 573 6.90 20.03 -18.74
CA HIS A 573 8.37 19.97 -18.63
C HIS A 573 8.88 19.86 -17.19
N GLY A 574 8.19 19.12 -16.34
CA GLY A 574 8.62 18.83 -14.97
C GLY A 574 8.18 19.85 -13.93
N THR A 575 7.09 20.58 -14.19
CA THR A 575 6.55 21.58 -13.27
C THR A 575 5.14 21.25 -12.76
N ARG A 576 4.44 20.27 -13.37
CA ARG A 576 3.07 19.87 -13.01
C ARG A 576 2.95 18.36 -12.97
N PHE A 577 2.42 17.82 -11.88
CA PHE A 577 2.34 16.39 -11.64
C PHE A 577 0.93 15.98 -11.14
N PRO A 578 -0.11 15.98 -12.01
CA PRO A 578 -1.42 15.49 -11.60
C PRO A 578 -1.32 14.00 -11.28
N PRO A 579 -1.71 13.57 -10.05
CA PRO A 579 -1.69 12.16 -9.68
C PRO A 579 -2.88 11.42 -10.27
N ALA A 580 -2.73 10.12 -10.46
CA ALA A 580 -3.83 9.23 -10.85
C ALA A 580 -4.16 8.24 -9.72
N PRO A 581 -5.44 7.81 -9.60
CA PRO A 581 -5.79 6.75 -8.68
C PRO A 581 -5.03 5.46 -9.01
N ILE A 582 -4.36 4.93 -8.00
CA ILE A 582 -3.69 3.64 -8.04
C ILE A 582 -4.02 2.92 -6.74
N GLY A 583 -4.02 1.62 -6.68
CA GLY A 583 -4.60 1.05 -5.50
C GLY A 583 -4.11 -0.31 -5.10
N LEU A 584 -4.57 -0.67 -3.93
CA LEU A 584 -4.44 -1.99 -3.37
C LEU A 584 -5.41 -2.91 -4.11
N TYR A 585 -4.97 -3.48 -5.21
CA TYR A 585 -5.80 -4.29 -6.10
C TYR A 585 -6.58 -5.40 -5.37
N PHE A 586 -5.92 -6.16 -4.50
CA PHE A 586 -6.60 -7.25 -3.80
C PHE A 586 -7.74 -6.77 -2.89
N ALA A 587 -7.62 -5.55 -2.37
CA ALA A 587 -8.64 -4.92 -1.52
C ALA A 587 -9.63 -4.09 -2.32
N ARG A 588 -9.35 -3.84 -3.59
CA ARG A 588 -10.13 -2.94 -4.45
C ARG A 588 -10.36 -1.61 -3.78
N LEU A 589 -9.27 -1.03 -3.32
CA LEU A 589 -9.18 0.18 -2.52
C LEU A 589 -8.23 1.14 -3.21
N TRP A 590 -8.74 2.32 -3.60
CA TRP A 590 -8.03 3.26 -4.45
C TRP A 590 -7.55 4.45 -3.64
N TYR A 591 -6.36 4.91 -3.96
CA TYR A 591 -5.79 6.15 -3.45
C TYR A 591 -4.89 6.77 -4.51
N HIS A 592 -4.52 8.02 -4.34
CA HIS A 592 -3.40 8.63 -5.04
C HIS A 592 -2.47 9.30 -4.04
N GLU A 593 -1.20 9.36 -4.39
CA GLU A 593 -0.16 9.94 -3.59
C GLU A 593 0.57 11.01 -4.40
N ARG A 594 0.77 12.17 -3.80
CA ARG A 594 1.32 13.36 -4.47
C ARG A 594 2.76 13.16 -4.97
N LEU A 595 3.56 12.32 -4.28
CA LEU A 595 4.96 12.08 -4.63
C LEU A 595 5.12 11.13 -5.83
N TYR A 596 4.19 10.18 -6.04
CA TYR A 596 4.35 9.14 -7.07
C TYR A 596 4.63 9.69 -8.46
N PRO A 597 3.81 10.58 -9.03
CA PRO A 597 4.06 11.09 -10.37
C PRO A 597 5.38 11.90 -10.45
N VAL A 598 5.83 12.52 -9.36
CA VAL A 598 7.10 13.28 -9.31
C VAL A 598 8.29 12.32 -9.32
N ILE A 599 8.31 11.36 -8.38
CA ILE A 599 9.41 10.42 -8.17
C ILE A 599 9.61 9.56 -9.42
N TRP A 600 8.53 8.96 -9.93
CA TRP A 600 8.63 8.07 -11.09
C TRP A 600 9.00 8.83 -12.35
N THR A 601 8.49 10.07 -12.55
CA THR A 601 8.93 10.93 -13.66
C THR A 601 10.43 11.21 -13.58
N LEU A 602 10.96 11.57 -12.40
CA LEU A 602 12.38 11.86 -12.23
C LEU A 602 13.23 10.64 -12.58
N GLY A 603 12.93 9.47 -12.02
CA GLY A 603 13.62 8.22 -12.33
C GLY A 603 13.57 7.84 -13.81
N ALA A 604 12.40 7.97 -14.43
CA ALA A 604 12.20 7.70 -15.86
C ALA A 604 13.00 8.64 -16.77
N LEU A 605 13.01 9.94 -16.47
CA LEU A 605 13.76 10.92 -17.27
C LEU A 605 15.27 10.71 -17.14
N HIS A 606 15.79 10.35 -15.96
CA HIS A 606 17.21 9.96 -15.81
C HIS A 606 17.55 8.72 -16.63
N ALA A 607 16.72 7.67 -16.58
CA ALA A 607 16.93 6.45 -17.35
C ALA A 607 16.87 6.70 -18.87
N ALA A 608 15.86 7.44 -19.33
CA ALA A 608 15.71 7.81 -20.73
C ALA A 608 16.87 8.65 -21.26
N ARG A 609 17.30 9.66 -20.49
CA ARG A 609 18.48 10.47 -20.83
C ARG A 609 19.72 9.59 -21.02
N HIS A 610 19.95 8.68 -20.11
CA HIS A 610 21.09 7.75 -20.17
C HIS A 610 21.01 6.82 -21.40
N ALA A 611 19.84 6.27 -21.70
CA ALA A 611 19.63 5.44 -22.87
C ALA A 611 19.86 6.22 -24.19
N LEU A 612 19.32 7.43 -24.30
CA LEU A 612 19.44 8.28 -25.49
C LEU A 612 20.87 8.83 -25.72
N LEU A 613 21.69 8.95 -24.67
CA LEU A 613 23.08 9.40 -24.78
C LEU A 613 24.04 8.26 -25.16
N ARG A 614 23.80 7.03 -24.70
CA ARG A 614 24.62 5.84 -25.02
C ARG A 614 24.73 5.57 -26.52
N GLU A 615 23.75 5.94 -27.31
CA GLU A 615 23.75 5.67 -28.75
C GLU A 615 24.32 6.81 -29.60
N LYS A 616 24.69 7.91 -29.00
CA LYS A 616 25.43 8.98 -29.69
C LYS A 616 26.95 8.75 -29.68
N HIS A 617 27.39 7.72 -28.95
CA HIS A 617 28.78 7.28 -28.85
C HIS A 617 28.94 5.82 -29.29
#